data_401af7de98d8ec9299b3316b465ea4b0
#
_entry.id   401af7de98d8ec9299b3316b465ea4b0
#
_cell.length_a   1.000
_cell.length_b   1.000
_cell.length_c   1.000
_cell.angle_alpha   90.00
_cell.angle_beta   90.00
_cell.angle_gamma   90.00
#
_symmetry.space_group_name_H-M   'P 1'
#
loop_
_entity.id
_entity.type
_entity.pdbx_description
1 polymer ?
#
loop_
_entity_poly.entity_id
_entity_poly.type
_entity_poly.pdbx_seq_one_letter_code
_entity_poly.pdbx_strand_id
1 'polypeptide(L)'
;MTISVGERLPEATFTTMTDGGPQQVSTSDVFAGQKVVLIAVPGAFTPTCHVKHVPGFIQQAEAMKAKGVDRIVCVAVNDVFVLGAWAKQLGADGIQFLADGSAKFTKAIGMELDLMERGLGARSKRYAMIVDDGKVTALFTDAAPGQVVESSADKVLAAL
;
A
#
# COMPACT_ATOMS: atom_id res chain seq x y z
N MET A 1 -1.83 15.37 10.88
CA MET A 1 -3.08 14.67 11.21
C MET A 1 -3.20 13.39 10.38
N THR A 2 -3.68 12.33 10.99
CA THR A 2 -3.89 11.07 10.31
C THR A 2 -5.18 11.12 9.49
N ILE A 3 -5.12 10.64 8.26
CA ILE A 3 -6.31 10.53 7.40
C ILE A 3 -7.36 9.61 8.04
N SER A 4 -8.62 9.89 7.81
CA SER A 4 -9.74 9.12 8.35
C SER A 4 -10.76 8.78 7.27
N VAL A 5 -11.65 7.83 7.59
CA VAL A 5 -12.76 7.44 6.73
C VAL A 5 -13.60 8.68 6.37
N GLY A 6 -13.93 8.80 5.12
CA GLY A 6 -14.68 9.94 4.57
C GLY A 6 -13.81 11.02 3.93
N GLU A 7 -12.51 11.01 4.20
CA GLU A 7 -11.59 11.98 3.59
C GLU A 7 -11.08 11.50 2.22
N ARG A 8 -10.72 12.46 1.37
CA ARG A 8 -10.08 12.18 0.10
C ARG A 8 -8.58 12.04 0.27
N LEU A 9 -7.97 11.16 -0.52
CA LEU A 9 -6.53 11.07 -0.59
C LEU A 9 -5.95 12.37 -1.17
N PRO A 10 -4.82 12.87 -0.62
CA PRO A 10 -4.16 14.04 -1.17
C PRO A 10 -3.57 13.72 -2.55
N GLU A 11 -3.46 14.73 -3.39
CA GLU A 11 -2.76 14.58 -4.66
C GLU A 11 -1.27 14.35 -4.39
N ALA A 12 -0.73 13.29 -4.97
CA ALA A 12 0.66 12.90 -4.82
C ALA A 12 1.15 12.21 -6.10
N THR A 13 2.46 12.09 -6.22
CA THR A 13 3.09 11.37 -7.33
C THR A 13 3.89 10.20 -6.76
N PHE A 14 3.66 9.03 -7.34
CA PHE A 14 4.41 7.81 -7.03
C PHE A 14 5.22 7.39 -8.24
N THR A 15 6.18 6.52 -8.03
CA THR A 15 6.88 5.84 -9.13
C THR A 15 6.52 4.36 -9.10
N THR A 16 6.22 3.79 -10.25
CA THR A 16 5.95 2.35 -10.39
C THR A 16 6.86 1.76 -11.46
N MET A 17 7.24 0.49 -11.28
CA MET A 17 8.06 -0.19 -12.27
C MET A 17 7.16 -0.78 -13.35
N THR A 18 7.51 -0.52 -14.61
CA THR A 18 6.84 -1.08 -15.78
C THR A 18 7.85 -1.86 -16.63
N ASP A 19 7.38 -2.57 -17.65
CA ASP A 19 8.26 -3.25 -18.59
C ASP A 19 9.20 -2.30 -19.33
N GLY A 20 8.78 -1.05 -19.50
CA GLY A 20 9.58 0.01 -20.09
C GLY A 20 10.49 0.76 -19.11
N GLY A 21 10.49 0.36 -17.83
CA GLY A 21 11.24 1.01 -16.76
C GLY A 21 10.37 1.80 -15.80
N PRO A 22 10.97 2.62 -14.91
CA PRO A 22 10.21 3.42 -13.96
C PRO A 22 9.29 4.42 -14.64
N GLN A 23 8.07 4.56 -14.14
CA GLN A 23 7.07 5.50 -14.64
C GLN A 23 6.41 6.22 -13.46
N GLN A 24 6.21 7.52 -13.60
CA GLN A 24 5.47 8.30 -12.60
C GLN A 24 3.97 8.16 -12.82
N VAL A 25 3.24 8.00 -11.73
CA VAL A 25 1.79 7.97 -11.70
C VAL A 25 1.28 8.86 -10.57
N SER A 26 0.16 9.56 -10.81
CA SER A 26 -0.45 10.42 -9.79
C SER A 26 -1.50 9.66 -9.00
N THR A 27 -1.94 10.25 -7.88
CA THR A 27 -3.10 9.76 -7.12
C THR A 27 -4.31 9.63 -8.05
N SER A 28 -4.56 10.61 -8.90
CA SER A 28 -5.67 10.58 -9.85
C SER A 28 -5.56 9.41 -10.83
N ASP A 29 -4.36 9.13 -11.35
CA ASP A 29 -4.14 8.02 -12.28
C ASP A 29 -4.51 6.67 -11.67
N VAL A 30 -4.26 6.50 -10.37
CA VAL A 30 -4.45 5.22 -9.68
C VAL A 30 -5.87 5.08 -9.14
N PHE A 31 -6.44 6.13 -8.57
CA PHE A 31 -7.64 6.04 -7.74
C PHE A 31 -8.90 6.61 -8.38
N ALA A 32 -8.80 7.53 -9.35
CA ALA A 32 -10.00 8.17 -9.90
C ALA A 32 -10.91 7.18 -10.61
N GLY A 33 -12.20 7.19 -10.24
CA GLY A 33 -13.21 6.33 -10.85
C GLY A 33 -13.06 4.85 -10.56
N GLN A 34 -12.23 4.46 -9.59
CA GLN A 34 -11.95 3.05 -9.29
C GLN A 34 -12.13 2.75 -7.82
N LYS A 35 -12.49 1.50 -7.53
CA LYS A 35 -12.47 0.94 -6.19
C LYS A 35 -11.15 0.22 -5.99
N VAL A 36 -10.32 0.74 -5.10
CA VAL A 36 -8.95 0.30 -4.90
C VAL A 36 -8.74 -0.19 -3.47
N VAL A 37 -8.10 -1.33 -3.32
CA VAL A 37 -7.53 -1.75 -2.05
C VAL A 37 -6.08 -1.26 -2.00
N LEU A 38 -5.81 -0.37 -1.06
CA LEU A 38 -4.47 0.19 -0.83
C LEU A 38 -3.89 -0.43 0.43
N ILE A 39 -2.75 -1.07 0.30
CA ILE A 39 -1.98 -1.55 1.44
C ILE A 39 -0.66 -0.80 1.54
N ALA A 40 -0.22 -0.56 2.77
CA ALA A 40 1.08 0.05 3.04
C ALA A 40 1.87 -0.79 4.03
N VAL A 41 3.16 -0.85 3.79
CA VAL A 41 4.09 -1.66 4.57
C VAL A 41 5.28 -0.82 5.02
N PRO A 42 5.88 -1.12 6.18
CA PRO A 42 7.09 -0.42 6.64
C PRO A 42 8.30 -0.59 5.73
N GLY A 43 8.37 -1.65 4.95
CA GLY A 43 9.47 -1.81 4.00
C GLY A 43 9.45 -3.11 3.24
N ALA A 44 9.90 -3.04 1.99
CA ALA A 44 10.14 -4.20 1.15
C ALA A 44 11.18 -5.12 1.81
N PHE A 45 11.02 -6.43 1.62
CA PHE A 45 11.90 -7.48 2.14
C PHE A 45 11.96 -7.59 3.67
N THR A 46 11.28 -6.73 4.42
CA THR A 46 11.22 -6.85 5.88
C THR A 46 10.36 -8.06 6.26
N PRO A 47 10.64 -8.76 7.37
CA PRO A 47 10.05 -10.08 7.62
C PRO A 47 8.53 -10.14 7.59
N THR A 48 7.85 -9.24 8.31
CA THR A 48 6.39 -9.25 8.39
C THR A 48 5.73 -8.91 7.06
N CYS A 49 6.26 -7.91 6.36
CA CYS A 49 5.75 -7.48 5.06
C CYS A 49 5.90 -8.58 4.01
N HIS A 50 7.05 -9.24 4.01
CA HIS A 50 7.42 -10.24 3.01
C HIS A 50 6.71 -11.58 3.25
N VAL A 51 6.56 -11.99 4.51
CA VAL A 51 6.05 -13.33 4.85
C VAL A 51 4.55 -13.34 5.12
N LYS A 52 4.00 -12.30 5.73
CA LYS A 52 2.63 -12.32 6.27
C LYS A 52 1.68 -11.35 5.57
N HIS A 53 2.09 -10.12 5.28
CA HIS A 53 1.14 -9.08 4.86
C HIS A 53 0.82 -9.17 3.36
N VAL A 54 1.80 -8.91 2.51
CA VAL A 54 1.59 -8.89 1.06
C VAL A 54 1.15 -10.25 0.51
N PRO A 55 1.73 -11.39 0.94
CA PRO A 55 1.27 -12.69 0.45
C PRO A 55 -0.21 -12.98 0.67
N GLY A 56 -0.79 -12.49 1.79
CA GLY A 56 -2.22 -12.62 2.03
C GLY A 56 -3.06 -11.93 0.96
N PHE A 57 -2.64 -10.74 0.52
CA PHE A 57 -3.33 -10.01 -0.55
C PHE A 57 -3.12 -10.66 -1.92
N ILE A 58 -1.97 -11.27 -2.17
CA ILE A 58 -1.74 -12.04 -3.39
C ILE A 58 -2.72 -13.21 -3.46
N GLN A 59 -2.87 -13.95 -2.38
CA GLN A 59 -3.76 -15.12 -2.30
C GLN A 59 -5.23 -14.74 -2.45
N GLN A 60 -5.64 -13.59 -1.92
CA GLN A 60 -7.03 -13.14 -1.92
C GLN A 60 -7.37 -12.18 -3.06
N ALA A 61 -6.44 -11.91 -3.97
CA ALA A 61 -6.63 -10.91 -5.03
C ALA A 61 -7.85 -11.19 -5.89
N GLU A 62 -8.06 -12.43 -6.31
CA GLU A 62 -9.21 -12.79 -7.15
C GLU A 62 -10.54 -12.66 -6.40
N ALA A 63 -10.56 -13.04 -5.12
CA ALA A 63 -11.74 -12.89 -4.27
C ALA A 63 -12.12 -11.42 -4.10
N MET A 64 -11.14 -10.54 -3.94
CA MET A 64 -11.37 -9.09 -3.85
C MET A 64 -11.92 -8.52 -5.16
N LYS A 65 -11.35 -8.92 -6.29
CA LYS A 65 -11.84 -8.51 -7.61
C LYS A 65 -13.27 -8.98 -7.86
N ALA A 66 -13.62 -10.19 -7.42
CA ALA A 66 -14.98 -10.71 -7.50
C ALA A 66 -15.99 -9.86 -6.70
N LYS A 67 -15.52 -9.12 -5.69
CA LYS A 67 -16.34 -8.20 -4.90
C LYS A 67 -16.32 -6.75 -5.41
N GLY A 68 -15.81 -6.51 -6.61
CA GLY A 68 -15.85 -5.20 -7.26
C GLY A 68 -14.59 -4.35 -7.09
N VAL A 69 -13.50 -4.91 -6.56
CA VAL A 69 -12.22 -4.20 -6.50
C VAL A 69 -11.59 -4.15 -7.89
N ASP A 70 -11.30 -2.96 -8.37
CA ASP A 70 -10.70 -2.74 -9.69
C ASP A 70 -9.20 -2.94 -9.66
N ARG A 71 -8.56 -2.61 -8.53
CA ARG A 71 -7.10 -2.60 -8.41
C ARG A 71 -6.66 -2.82 -6.96
N ILE A 72 -5.55 -3.55 -6.79
CA ILE A 72 -4.85 -3.66 -5.50
C ILE A 72 -3.50 -2.99 -5.66
N VAL A 73 -3.17 -2.06 -4.77
CA VAL A 73 -1.89 -1.34 -4.79
C VAL A 73 -1.18 -1.47 -3.44
N CYS A 74 0.14 -1.51 -3.48
CA CYS A 74 0.98 -1.52 -2.30
C CYS A 74 1.92 -0.32 -2.32
N VAL A 75 1.87 0.51 -1.28
CA VAL A 75 2.73 1.67 -1.10
C VAL A 75 3.78 1.37 -0.06
N ALA A 76 5.01 1.77 -0.32
CA ALA A 76 6.08 1.72 0.66
C ALA A 76 7.05 2.89 0.48
N VAL A 77 7.71 3.28 1.58
CA VAL A 77 8.80 4.27 1.56
C VAL A 77 10.08 3.54 1.18
N ASN A 78 10.13 3.10 -0.06
CA ASN A 78 11.27 2.49 -0.73
C ASN A 78 11.34 3.10 -2.14
N ASP A 79 12.49 3.01 -2.77
CA ASP A 79 12.60 3.41 -4.16
C ASP A 79 11.96 2.37 -5.09
N VAL A 80 11.72 2.77 -6.33
CA VAL A 80 11.04 1.92 -7.31
C VAL A 80 11.85 0.68 -7.70
N PHE A 81 13.17 0.75 -7.64
CA PHE A 81 14.02 -0.39 -8.02
C PHE A 81 13.93 -1.50 -6.98
N VAL A 82 13.96 -1.13 -5.70
CA VAL A 82 13.76 -2.07 -4.60
C VAL A 82 12.35 -2.69 -4.66
N LEU A 83 11.32 -1.88 -4.87
CA LEU A 83 9.95 -2.38 -4.97
C LEU A 83 9.75 -3.29 -6.19
N GLY A 84 10.37 -2.95 -7.31
CA GLY A 84 10.31 -3.79 -8.52
C GLY A 84 10.94 -5.17 -8.29
N ALA A 85 12.08 -5.20 -7.63
CA ALA A 85 12.75 -6.46 -7.26
C ALA A 85 11.91 -7.29 -6.28
N TRP A 86 11.31 -6.61 -5.31
CA TRP A 86 10.45 -7.27 -4.32
C TRP A 86 9.19 -7.86 -4.94
N ALA A 87 8.55 -7.14 -5.86
CA ALA A 87 7.39 -7.63 -6.59
C ALA A 87 7.70 -8.92 -7.35
N LYS A 88 8.86 -8.97 -8.01
CA LYS A 88 9.32 -10.18 -8.71
C LYS A 88 9.58 -11.33 -7.74
N GLN A 89 10.24 -11.07 -6.63
CA GLN A 89 10.52 -12.07 -5.60
C GLN A 89 9.24 -12.69 -5.04
N LEU A 90 8.19 -11.88 -4.86
CA LEU A 90 6.90 -12.33 -4.35
C LEU A 90 6.02 -12.98 -5.42
N GLY A 91 6.31 -12.81 -6.70
CA GLY A 91 5.41 -13.21 -7.77
C GLY A 91 4.08 -12.46 -7.74
N ALA A 92 4.13 -11.17 -7.41
CA ALA A 92 2.94 -10.36 -7.11
C ALA A 92 2.40 -9.64 -8.36
N ASP A 93 2.06 -10.39 -9.41
CA ASP A 93 1.62 -9.82 -10.68
C ASP A 93 0.28 -9.08 -10.60
N GLY A 94 -0.57 -9.45 -9.64
CA GLY A 94 -1.89 -8.85 -9.45
C GLY A 94 -1.90 -7.60 -8.58
N ILE A 95 -0.74 -7.14 -8.10
CA ILE A 95 -0.60 -5.98 -7.22
C ILE A 95 0.32 -4.96 -7.88
N GLN A 96 -0.11 -3.71 -7.94
CA GLN A 96 0.73 -2.61 -8.39
C GLN A 96 1.49 -2.04 -7.20
N PHE A 97 2.82 -1.96 -7.32
CA PHE A 97 3.65 -1.38 -6.26
C PHE A 97 3.95 0.08 -6.57
N LEU A 98 3.68 0.95 -5.60
CA LEU A 98 3.84 2.39 -5.71
C LEU A 98 4.96 2.84 -4.77
N ALA A 99 6.03 3.37 -5.34
CA ALA A 99 7.16 3.87 -4.56
C ALA A 99 6.86 5.29 -4.06
N ASP A 100 6.86 5.45 -2.75
CA ASP A 100 6.82 6.74 -2.06
C ASP A 100 8.18 7.00 -1.42
N GLY A 101 9.24 6.97 -2.23
CA GLY A 101 10.61 6.94 -1.75
C GLY A 101 11.02 8.10 -0.86
N SER A 102 10.41 9.27 -1.04
CA SER A 102 10.66 10.46 -0.22
C SER A 102 9.62 10.65 0.89
N ALA A 103 8.74 9.68 1.09
CA ALA A 103 7.68 9.68 2.10
C ALA A 103 6.69 10.86 2.00
N LYS A 104 6.55 11.47 0.85
CA LYS A 104 5.67 12.65 0.68
C LYS A 104 4.21 12.31 0.90
N PHE A 105 3.73 11.24 0.27
CA PHE A 105 2.37 10.76 0.45
C PHE A 105 2.15 10.27 1.88
N THR A 106 3.06 9.45 2.38
CA THR A 106 3.01 8.89 3.73
C THR A 106 2.91 9.98 4.80
N LYS A 107 3.70 11.03 4.68
CA LYS A 107 3.63 12.20 5.58
C LYS A 107 2.32 12.98 5.41
N ALA A 108 1.87 13.18 4.18
CA ALA A 108 0.66 13.94 3.90
C ALA A 108 -0.59 13.30 4.53
N ILE A 109 -0.64 11.98 4.62
CA ILE A 109 -1.77 11.27 5.26
C ILE A 109 -1.53 10.95 6.75
N GLY A 110 -0.41 11.39 7.32
CA GLY A 110 -0.11 11.20 8.75
C GLY A 110 0.25 9.77 9.14
N MET A 111 0.77 8.99 8.22
CA MET A 111 1.11 7.58 8.44
C MET A 111 2.64 7.34 8.52
N GLU A 112 3.40 8.39 8.81
CA GLU A 112 4.85 8.25 8.95
C GLU A 112 5.22 7.45 10.20
N LEU A 113 6.20 6.58 10.04
CA LEU A 113 6.79 5.77 11.11
C LEU A 113 8.28 6.07 11.16
N ASP A 114 8.75 6.58 12.29
CA ASP A 114 10.16 6.89 12.49
C ASP A 114 10.90 5.64 12.96
N LEU A 115 11.76 5.12 12.11
CA LEU A 115 12.62 3.97 12.40
C LEU A 115 14.10 4.35 12.29
N MET A 116 14.44 5.60 12.59
CA MET A 116 15.82 6.10 12.55
C MET A 116 16.75 5.28 13.44
N GLU A 117 16.29 4.95 14.64
CA GLU A 117 17.07 4.16 15.61
C GLU A 117 17.41 2.74 15.11
N ARG A 118 16.62 2.23 14.17
CA ARG A 118 16.85 0.90 13.57
C ARG A 118 17.60 0.98 12.24
N GLY A 119 18.07 2.16 11.85
CA GLY A 119 18.76 2.35 10.59
C GLY A 119 17.85 2.27 9.35
N LEU A 120 16.53 2.38 9.54
CA LEU A 120 15.58 2.30 8.45
C LEU A 120 15.02 3.67 8.03
N GLY A 121 15.27 4.71 8.82
CA GLY A 121 14.82 6.07 8.50
C GLY A 121 13.32 6.25 8.65
N ALA A 122 12.77 7.16 7.87
CA ALA A 122 11.33 7.40 7.82
C ALA A 122 10.67 6.31 6.95
N ARG A 123 9.66 5.67 7.50
CA ARG A 123 8.91 4.61 6.82
C ARG A 123 7.42 4.87 6.97
N SER A 124 6.59 3.97 6.46
CA SER A 124 5.14 4.01 6.64
C SER A 124 4.73 3.09 7.77
N LYS A 125 3.70 3.51 8.51
CA LYS A 125 2.93 2.58 9.35
C LYS A 125 2.31 1.50 8.47
N ARG A 126 1.99 0.36 9.05
CA ARG A 126 1.28 -0.71 8.37
C ARG A 126 -0.22 -0.44 8.42
N TYR A 127 -0.84 -0.38 7.25
CA TYR A 127 -2.28 -0.18 7.15
C TYR A 127 -2.84 -0.79 5.87
N ALA A 128 -4.16 -0.88 5.81
CA ALA A 128 -4.90 -1.15 4.59
C ALA A 128 -6.07 -0.18 4.50
N MET A 129 -6.44 0.20 3.30
CA MET A 129 -7.59 1.06 3.03
C MET A 129 -8.43 0.49 1.91
N ILE A 130 -9.73 0.75 1.97
CA ILE A 130 -10.60 0.64 0.80
C ILE A 130 -10.85 2.08 0.35
N VAL A 131 -10.53 2.38 -0.90
CA VAL A 131 -10.63 3.72 -1.48
C VAL A 131 -11.56 3.64 -2.70
N ASP A 132 -12.62 4.41 -2.69
CA ASP A 132 -13.59 4.48 -3.78
C ASP A 132 -13.55 5.86 -4.40
N ASP A 133 -13.12 5.93 -5.66
CA ASP A 133 -12.96 7.19 -6.41
C ASP A 133 -12.15 8.24 -5.60
N GLY A 134 -11.04 7.82 -5.02
CA GLY A 134 -10.15 8.69 -4.26
C GLY A 134 -10.59 9.00 -2.82
N LYS A 135 -11.73 8.48 -2.39
CA LYS A 135 -12.27 8.70 -1.04
C LYS A 135 -12.08 7.46 -0.18
N VAL A 136 -11.52 7.61 1.00
CA VAL A 136 -11.34 6.51 1.95
C VAL A 136 -12.68 6.07 2.52
N THR A 137 -13.06 4.81 2.26
CA THR A 137 -14.32 4.23 2.75
C THR A 137 -14.11 3.26 3.92
N ALA A 138 -12.90 2.72 4.06
CA ALA A 138 -12.51 1.90 5.21
C ALA A 138 -11.02 2.05 5.47
N LEU A 139 -10.63 1.98 6.73
CA LEU A 139 -9.24 2.11 7.17
C LEU A 139 -8.95 1.08 8.27
N PHE A 140 -7.88 0.31 8.07
CA PHE A 140 -7.44 -0.76 8.98
C PHE A 140 -5.98 -0.49 9.33
N THR A 141 -5.70 -0.18 10.59
CA THR A 141 -4.34 0.15 11.06
C THR A 141 -3.92 -0.81 12.15
N ASP A 142 -2.74 -1.39 12.02
CA ASP A 142 -2.16 -2.23 13.06
C ASP A 142 -1.44 -1.39 14.11
N ALA A 143 -1.47 -1.83 15.36
CA ALA A 143 -0.90 -1.10 16.49
C ALA A 143 0.62 -1.09 16.47
N ALA A 144 1.26 -2.11 15.87
CA ALA A 144 2.71 -2.23 15.82
C ALA A 144 3.17 -2.72 14.45
N PRO A 145 4.39 -2.29 13.99
CA PRO A 145 4.87 -2.65 12.65
C PRO A 145 5.07 -4.15 12.42
N GLY A 146 5.26 -4.91 13.48
CA GLY A 146 5.43 -6.37 13.39
C GLY A 146 4.12 -7.16 13.38
N GLN A 147 2.96 -6.50 13.42
CA GLN A 147 1.66 -7.13 13.47
C GLN A 147 0.92 -7.02 12.14
N VAL A 148 0.24 -8.09 11.75
CA VAL A 148 -0.72 -8.10 10.63
C VAL A 148 -2.01 -8.71 11.14
N VAL A 149 -2.84 -7.89 11.76
CA VAL A 149 -4.15 -8.30 12.33
C VAL A 149 -5.25 -7.49 11.66
N GLU A 150 -5.28 -6.19 11.93
CA GLU A 150 -6.33 -5.30 11.41
C GLU A 150 -6.17 -5.01 9.92
N SER A 151 -4.94 -4.92 9.42
CA SER A 151 -4.64 -4.65 8.01
C SER A 151 -4.56 -5.91 7.14
N SER A 152 -4.95 -7.07 7.66
CA SER A 152 -4.88 -8.33 6.93
C SER A 152 -5.83 -8.39 5.74
N ALA A 153 -5.50 -9.24 4.78
CA ALA A 153 -6.35 -9.48 3.62
C ALA A 153 -7.75 -9.99 4.02
N ASP A 154 -7.83 -10.85 5.03
CA ASP A 154 -9.10 -11.38 5.51
C ASP A 154 -10.00 -10.28 6.07
N LYS A 155 -9.45 -9.34 6.84
CA LYS A 155 -10.21 -8.20 7.38
C LYS A 155 -10.72 -7.29 6.27
N VAL A 156 -9.87 -7.00 5.30
CA VAL A 156 -10.25 -6.17 4.15
C VAL A 156 -11.33 -6.86 3.32
N LEU A 157 -11.16 -8.13 3.03
CA LEU A 157 -12.12 -8.92 2.25
C LEU A 157 -13.50 -8.95 2.92
N ALA A 158 -13.53 -9.10 4.25
CA ALA A 158 -14.77 -9.11 5.01
C ALA A 158 -15.52 -7.77 4.97
N ALA A 159 -14.82 -6.67 4.72
CA ALA A 159 -15.39 -5.32 4.63
C ALA A 159 -15.82 -4.92 3.22
N LEU A 160 -15.54 -5.76 2.22
CA LEU A 160 -15.92 -5.51 0.82
C LEU A 160 -17.38 -6.00 0.48
#